data_fbfe2ffa0d1d3fda41be6c0184b05137
#
_entry.id   fbfe2ffa0d1d3fda41be6c0184b05137
#
_cell.length_a   1.000
_cell.length_b   1.000
_cell.length_c   1.000
_cell.angle_alpha   90.00
_cell.angle_beta   90.00
_cell.angle_gamma   90.00
#
_symmetry.space_group_name_H-M   'P 1'
#
loop_
_entity.id
_entity.type
_entity.pdbx_description
1 polymer ?
#
loop_
_entity_poly.entity_id
_entity_poly.type
_entity_poly.pdbx_seq_one_letter_code
_entity_poly.pdbx_strand_id
1 'polypeptide(L)'
;IVWHIKALQAAGITDITINASWLADKLMQALGDGAEYGVKLHWSVEDDEPLETAGGIFNALQTGKLQDAPFILVNSDVWTTYDFAQLQDYTLGPDQLAHLLLIDNPEHNNGGDFAINNGLASEQPIADADKYTFAGISVVSARLVDGLVSGQPAPLAPLLKQAMLKFQITAEVIKDNWIDVGTRERQTQVDEFIETHGVDDLGGR
;
A
#
# COMPACT_ATOMS: atom_id res chain seq x y z
N ILE A 1 -2.62 -1.29 -11.60
CA ILE A 1 -1.70 -2.31 -11.08
C ILE A 1 -0.41 -2.39 -11.89
N VAL A 2 -0.43 -2.38 -13.23
CA VAL A 2 0.78 -2.44 -14.09
C VAL A 2 1.74 -1.28 -13.80
N TRP A 3 1.20 -0.09 -13.51
CA TRP A 3 1.98 1.06 -13.07
C TRP A 3 2.84 0.73 -11.85
N HIS A 4 2.23 0.18 -10.80
CA HIS A 4 2.95 -0.20 -9.59
C HIS A 4 3.99 -1.28 -9.83
N ILE A 5 3.66 -2.30 -10.63
CA ILE A 5 4.63 -3.35 -10.98
C ILE A 5 5.89 -2.75 -11.62
N LYS A 6 5.72 -1.82 -12.57
CA LYS A 6 6.85 -1.15 -13.23
C LYS A 6 7.62 -0.24 -12.28
N ALA A 7 6.93 0.54 -11.44
CA ALA A 7 7.56 1.44 -10.48
C ALA A 7 8.35 0.67 -9.40
N LEU A 8 7.79 -0.43 -8.89
CA LEU A 8 8.47 -1.33 -7.96
C LEU A 8 9.68 -2.00 -8.61
N GLN A 9 9.55 -2.47 -9.85
CA GLN A 9 10.66 -3.06 -10.62
C GLN A 9 11.80 -2.06 -10.83
N ALA A 10 11.47 -0.82 -11.20
CA ALA A 10 12.47 0.26 -11.35
C ALA A 10 13.21 0.58 -10.04
N ALA A 11 12.53 0.43 -8.91
CA ALA A 11 13.11 0.53 -7.56
C ALA A 11 13.89 -0.73 -7.12
N GLY A 12 14.02 -1.77 -7.99
CA GLY A 12 14.71 -3.02 -7.67
C GLY A 12 13.88 -4.01 -6.84
N ILE A 13 12.60 -3.74 -6.63
CA ILE A 13 11.68 -4.62 -5.89
C ILE A 13 11.02 -5.57 -6.89
N THR A 14 11.51 -6.80 -6.95
CA THR A 14 11.16 -7.76 -8.01
C THR A 14 10.33 -8.95 -7.55
N ASP A 15 10.24 -9.22 -6.26
CA ASP A 15 9.34 -10.23 -5.67
C ASP A 15 8.06 -9.53 -5.20
N ILE A 16 6.93 -9.78 -5.89
CA ILE A 16 5.67 -9.07 -5.64
C ILE A 16 4.55 -10.08 -5.39
N THR A 17 3.86 -9.93 -4.27
CA THR A 17 2.66 -10.72 -3.96
C THR A 17 1.42 -9.91 -4.30
N ILE A 18 0.49 -10.49 -5.04
CA ILE A 18 -0.79 -9.88 -5.39
C ILE A 18 -1.92 -10.67 -4.73
N ASN A 19 -2.66 -10.00 -3.83
CA ASN A 19 -3.92 -10.53 -3.35
C ASN A 19 -4.99 -10.29 -4.41
N ALA A 20 -5.69 -11.32 -4.81
CA ALA A 20 -6.74 -11.26 -5.83
C ALA A 20 -7.96 -12.05 -5.39
N SER A 21 -9.14 -11.45 -5.53
CA SER A 21 -10.45 -12.06 -5.30
C SER A 21 -11.29 -11.94 -6.55
N TRP A 22 -12.02 -10.84 -6.71
CA TRP A 22 -12.85 -10.62 -7.89
C TRP A 22 -12.00 -10.57 -9.17
N LEU A 23 -12.38 -11.37 -10.18
CA LEU A 23 -11.71 -11.49 -11.48
C LEU A 23 -10.24 -11.95 -11.39
N ALA A 24 -9.85 -12.69 -10.35
CA ALA A 24 -8.48 -13.19 -10.17
C ALA A 24 -7.95 -13.90 -11.42
N ASP A 25 -8.74 -14.79 -12.03
CA ASP A 25 -8.34 -15.53 -13.25
C ASP A 25 -7.97 -14.59 -14.42
N LYS A 26 -8.71 -13.48 -14.59
CA LYS A 26 -8.41 -12.50 -15.65
C LYS A 26 -7.13 -11.75 -15.37
N LEU A 27 -6.89 -11.37 -14.12
CA LEU A 27 -5.65 -10.71 -13.72
C LEU A 27 -4.47 -11.66 -13.91
N MET A 28 -4.58 -12.91 -13.47
CA MET A 28 -3.57 -13.93 -13.63
C MET A 28 -3.28 -14.23 -15.10
N GLN A 29 -4.32 -14.28 -15.94
CA GLN A 29 -4.15 -14.44 -17.38
C GLN A 29 -3.43 -13.25 -18.04
N ALA A 30 -3.73 -12.02 -17.58
CA ALA A 30 -3.18 -10.80 -18.16
C ALA A 30 -1.73 -10.52 -17.72
N LEU A 31 -1.36 -10.86 -16.48
CA LEU A 31 -0.07 -10.51 -15.90
C LEU A 31 0.88 -11.71 -15.77
N GLY A 32 0.34 -12.94 -15.89
CA GLY A 32 1.13 -14.17 -15.81
C GLY A 32 1.89 -14.31 -14.49
N ASP A 33 3.14 -14.71 -14.61
CA ASP A 33 4.11 -14.82 -13.51
C ASP A 33 4.95 -13.56 -13.31
N GLY A 34 4.71 -12.50 -14.10
CA GLY A 34 5.41 -11.22 -14.04
C GLY A 34 6.70 -11.16 -14.86
N ALA A 35 7.12 -12.23 -15.52
CA ALA A 35 8.38 -12.28 -16.28
C ALA A 35 8.45 -11.20 -17.37
N GLU A 36 7.33 -10.86 -18.01
CA GLU A 36 7.23 -9.80 -19.01
C GLU A 36 7.59 -8.42 -18.44
N TYR A 37 7.37 -8.21 -17.14
CA TYR A 37 7.68 -6.96 -16.43
C TYR A 37 9.02 -7.01 -15.68
N GLY A 38 9.78 -8.11 -15.81
CA GLY A 38 11.04 -8.28 -15.08
C GLY A 38 10.88 -8.50 -13.57
N VAL A 39 9.73 -8.98 -13.13
CA VAL A 39 9.40 -9.28 -11.73
C VAL A 39 8.92 -10.73 -11.60
N LYS A 40 8.77 -11.19 -10.38
CA LYS A 40 8.14 -12.47 -10.05
C LYS A 40 6.86 -12.20 -9.26
N LEU A 41 5.72 -12.56 -9.84
CA LEU A 41 4.42 -12.42 -9.22
C LEU A 41 4.03 -13.68 -8.46
N HIS A 42 3.68 -13.51 -7.19
CA HIS A 42 3.09 -14.54 -6.35
C HIS A 42 1.61 -14.23 -6.16
N TRP A 43 0.76 -15.14 -6.60
CA TRP A 43 -0.69 -14.96 -6.52
C TRP A 43 -1.22 -15.55 -5.21
N SER A 44 -1.81 -14.69 -4.39
CA SER A 44 -2.62 -15.05 -3.23
C SER A 44 -4.08 -14.88 -3.61
N VAL A 45 -4.67 -15.98 -4.11
CA VAL A 45 -6.08 -15.96 -4.52
C VAL A 45 -6.96 -16.20 -3.29
N GLU A 46 -7.93 -15.32 -3.09
CA GLU A 46 -8.92 -15.44 -2.04
C GLU A 46 -10.15 -16.18 -2.58
N ASP A 47 -10.86 -16.86 -1.71
CA ASP A 47 -12.11 -17.53 -2.04
C ASP A 47 -13.23 -16.50 -2.39
N ASP A 48 -14.47 -16.94 -2.51
CA ASP A 48 -15.61 -16.12 -2.96
C ASP A 48 -15.86 -14.87 -2.11
N GLU A 49 -15.48 -14.87 -0.82
CA GLU A 49 -15.58 -13.72 0.07
C GLU A 49 -14.23 -13.03 0.22
N PRO A 50 -14.14 -11.72 -0.15
CA PRO A 50 -12.91 -10.95 0.05
C PRO A 50 -12.48 -10.90 1.52
N LEU A 51 -11.20 -11.18 1.78
CA LEU A 51 -10.66 -11.21 3.15
C LEU A 51 -10.31 -9.81 3.68
N GLU A 52 -10.51 -8.78 2.90
CA GLU A 52 -10.04 -7.42 3.17
C GLU A 52 -8.50 -7.38 3.33
N THR A 53 -7.93 -6.19 3.53
CA THR A 53 -6.47 -6.01 3.40
C THR A 53 -5.67 -6.83 4.43
N ALA A 54 -6.03 -6.79 5.70
CA ALA A 54 -5.25 -7.51 6.72
C ALA A 54 -5.48 -9.02 6.66
N GLY A 55 -6.72 -9.46 6.36
CA GLY A 55 -7.02 -10.88 6.15
C GLY A 55 -6.29 -11.44 4.93
N GLY A 56 -6.21 -10.68 3.83
CA GLY A 56 -5.46 -11.04 2.63
C GLY A 56 -3.97 -11.15 2.90
N ILE A 57 -3.37 -10.22 3.66
CA ILE A 57 -1.98 -10.30 4.12
C ILE A 57 -1.76 -11.57 4.94
N PHE A 58 -2.63 -11.84 5.91
CA PHE A 58 -2.54 -13.03 6.75
C PHE A 58 -2.63 -14.31 5.91
N ASN A 59 -3.57 -14.37 4.96
CA ASN A 59 -3.70 -15.50 4.04
C ASN A 59 -2.45 -15.71 3.19
N ALA A 60 -1.86 -14.63 2.65
CA ALA A 60 -0.64 -14.69 1.85
C ALA A 60 0.56 -15.24 2.67
N LEU A 61 0.68 -14.87 3.95
CA LEU A 61 1.68 -15.42 4.88
C LEU A 61 1.44 -16.91 5.13
N GLN A 62 0.22 -17.30 5.47
CA GLN A 62 -0.14 -18.69 5.76
C GLN A 62 0.07 -19.65 4.57
N THR A 63 -0.17 -19.15 3.37
CA THR A 63 0.00 -19.92 2.11
C THR A 63 1.43 -19.84 1.53
N GLY A 64 2.36 -19.16 2.22
CA GLY A 64 3.75 -19.00 1.79
C GLY A 64 3.92 -18.17 0.52
N LYS A 65 2.94 -17.32 0.20
CA LYS A 65 3.00 -16.37 -0.92
C LYS A 65 3.65 -15.06 -0.54
N LEU A 66 3.68 -14.76 0.75
CA LEU A 66 4.39 -13.63 1.35
C LEU A 66 5.35 -14.18 2.41
N GLN A 67 6.55 -13.61 2.50
CA GLN A 67 7.54 -13.98 3.51
C GLN A 67 7.23 -13.33 4.86
N ASP A 68 7.60 -14.01 5.94
CA ASP A 68 7.52 -13.47 7.31
C ASP A 68 8.68 -12.51 7.56
N ALA A 69 8.60 -11.35 6.91
CA ALA A 69 9.55 -10.24 6.98
C ALA A 69 8.79 -8.92 6.74
N PRO A 70 9.36 -7.75 7.06
CA PRO A 70 8.78 -6.49 6.63
C PRO A 70 8.67 -6.40 5.10
N PHE A 71 7.56 -5.84 4.61
CA PHE A 71 7.29 -5.71 3.18
C PHE A 71 6.63 -4.36 2.88
N ILE A 72 6.73 -3.91 1.64
CA ILE A 72 6.01 -2.73 1.16
C ILE A 72 4.60 -3.15 0.76
N LEU A 73 3.59 -2.54 1.35
CA LEU A 73 2.19 -2.68 0.99
C LEU A 73 1.76 -1.50 0.13
N VAL A 74 1.14 -1.78 -1.02
CA VAL A 74 0.61 -0.77 -1.93
C VAL A 74 -0.82 -1.12 -2.30
N ASN A 75 -1.75 -0.19 -2.10
CA ASN A 75 -3.12 -0.32 -2.58
C ASN A 75 -3.16 -0.23 -4.10
N SER A 76 -3.83 -1.17 -4.77
CA SER A 76 -3.84 -1.26 -6.23
C SER A 76 -4.64 -0.16 -6.92
N ASP A 77 -5.51 0.53 -6.20
CA ASP A 77 -6.39 1.59 -6.66
C ASP A 77 -5.82 3.01 -6.48
N VAL A 78 -4.60 3.15 -6.02
CA VAL A 78 -3.89 4.44 -6.03
C VAL A 78 -2.98 4.55 -7.25
N TRP A 79 -2.74 5.77 -7.69
CA TRP A 79 -1.71 6.13 -8.65
C TRP A 79 -0.80 7.19 -8.03
N THR A 80 0.50 7.07 -8.22
CA THR A 80 1.48 7.99 -7.64
C THR A 80 2.76 8.06 -8.46
N THR A 81 3.47 9.19 -8.36
CA THR A 81 4.83 9.36 -8.85
C THR A 81 5.89 9.11 -7.77
N TYR A 82 5.50 8.62 -6.60
CA TYR A 82 6.42 8.32 -5.50
C TYR A 82 7.50 7.33 -5.92
N ASP A 83 8.76 7.66 -5.60
CA ASP A 83 9.90 6.78 -5.88
C ASP A 83 10.02 5.71 -4.78
N PHE A 84 9.61 4.48 -5.10
CA PHE A 84 9.67 3.34 -4.19
C PHE A 84 11.09 2.95 -3.77
N ALA A 85 12.14 3.43 -4.45
CA ALA A 85 13.51 3.22 -4.01
C ALA A 85 13.76 3.81 -2.61
N GLN A 86 13.02 4.84 -2.21
CA GLN A 86 13.10 5.43 -0.87
C GLN A 86 12.65 4.47 0.24
N LEU A 87 11.80 3.48 -0.09
CA LEU A 87 11.33 2.46 0.86
C LEU A 87 12.12 1.15 0.79
N GLN A 88 12.95 0.95 -0.24
CA GLN A 88 13.69 -0.31 -0.42
C GLN A 88 14.60 -0.62 0.78
N ASP A 89 15.27 0.39 1.29
CA ASP A 89 16.20 0.28 2.42
C ASP A 89 15.56 0.70 3.75
N TYR A 90 14.25 1.00 3.76
CA TYR A 90 13.58 1.40 4.98
C TYR A 90 13.49 0.25 5.97
N THR A 91 14.01 0.46 7.16
CA THR A 91 14.02 -0.55 8.22
C THR A 91 13.12 -0.16 9.36
N LEU A 92 12.11 -0.98 9.64
CA LEU A 92 11.28 -0.83 10.83
C LEU A 92 12.12 -1.04 12.10
N GLY A 93 11.97 -0.16 13.09
CA GLY A 93 12.54 -0.38 14.40
C GLY A 93 11.97 -1.63 15.08
N PRO A 94 12.62 -2.14 16.13
CA PRO A 94 12.28 -3.43 16.74
C PRO A 94 10.84 -3.53 17.25
N ASP A 95 10.28 -2.41 17.71
CA ASP A 95 8.91 -2.35 18.22
C ASP A 95 7.90 -1.79 17.21
N GLN A 96 8.36 -1.36 16.03
CA GLN A 96 7.50 -0.83 14.99
C GLN A 96 6.79 -1.94 14.22
N LEU A 97 5.51 -1.71 13.92
CA LEU A 97 4.68 -2.61 13.14
C LEU A 97 4.35 -2.09 11.75
N ALA A 98 4.39 -0.78 11.55
CA ALA A 98 4.33 -0.18 10.22
C ALA A 98 4.91 1.23 10.18
N HIS A 99 5.24 1.66 8.95
CA HIS A 99 5.52 3.04 8.57
C HIS A 99 4.56 3.43 7.45
N LEU A 100 3.80 4.51 7.64
CA LEU A 100 2.75 4.94 6.71
C LEU A 100 3.22 6.16 5.90
N LEU A 101 2.96 6.15 4.60
CA LEU A 101 3.04 7.36 3.79
C LEU A 101 1.68 8.05 3.80
N LEU A 102 1.69 9.33 4.12
CA LEU A 102 0.51 10.18 4.16
C LEU A 102 0.63 11.28 3.11
N ILE A 103 -0.49 11.84 2.70
CA ILE A 103 -0.58 12.96 1.76
C ILE A 103 -1.45 14.08 2.35
N ASP A 104 -1.36 15.27 1.79
CA ASP A 104 -2.32 16.32 2.05
C ASP A 104 -3.75 15.85 1.69
N ASN A 105 -4.74 16.29 2.43
CA ASN A 105 -6.10 15.81 2.27
C ASN A 105 -6.69 16.18 0.90
N PRO A 106 -7.07 15.21 0.07
CA PRO A 106 -7.79 15.47 -1.16
C PRO A 106 -9.23 15.93 -0.86
N GLU A 107 -9.89 16.56 -1.84
CA GLU A 107 -11.24 17.10 -1.68
C GLU A 107 -12.28 16.09 -1.18
N HIS A 108 -12.12 14.81 -1.51
CA HIS A 108 -13.03 13.74 -1.09
C HIS A 108 -12.72 13.19 0.31
N ASN A 109 -11.59 13.58 0.93
CA ASN A 109 -11.22 13.22 2.31
C ASN A 109 -10.68 14.41 3.09
N ASN A 110 -11.42 15.50 3.15
CA ASN A 110 -11.02 16.73 3.84
C ASN A 110 -10.71 16.55 5.34
N GLY A 111 -11.23 15.49 5.97
CA GLY A 111 -11.01 15.22 7.39
C GLY A 111 -9.69 14.51 7.69
N GLY A 112 -9.07 13.92 6.70
CA GLY A 112 -7.88 13.07 6.86
C GLY A 112 -8.12 11.83 7.72
N ASP A 113 -7.16 10.92 7.70
CA ASP A 113 -7.25 9.66 8.42
C ASP A 113 -6.43 9.67 9.70
N PHE A 114 -5.17 10.14 9.62
CA PHE A 114 -4.19 10.05 10.71
C PHE A 114 -3.43 11.36 10.89
N ALA A 115 -3.11 11.68 12.13
CA ALA A 115 -2.21 12.78 12.49
C ALA A 115 -0.78 12.25 12.69
N ILE A 116 0.20 13.15 12.54
CA ILE A 116 1.61 12.86 12.85
C ILE A 116 2.04 13.72 14.03
N ASN A 117 2.66 13.08 15.02
CA ASN A 117 3.26 13.75 16.14
C ASN A 117 4.66 13.18 16.41
N ASN A 118 5.68 13.99 16.20
CA ASN A 118 7.10 13.57 16.33
C ASN A 118 7.43 12.29 15.53
N GLY A 119 6.91 12.16 14.30
CA GLY A 119 7.11 11.00 13.44
C GLY A 119 6.25 9.79 13.77
N LEU A 120 5.43 9.84 14.84
CA LEU A 120 4.47 8.80 15.21
C LEU A 120 3.08 9.13 14.65
N ALA A 121 2.44 8.12 14.05
CA ALA A 121 1.06 8.23 13.61
C ALA A 121 0.09 8.07 14.77
N SER A 122 -1.02 8.80 14.72
CA SER A 122 -2.12 8.68 15.68
C SER A 122 -3.47 8.89 15.00
N GLU A 123 -4.52 8.24 15.52
CA GLU A 123 -5.89 8.43 15.02
C GLU A 123 -6.42 9.83 15.32
N GLN A 124 -6.07 10.35 16.48
CA GLN A 124 -6.48 11.70 16.91
C GLN A 124 -5.24 12.61 16.96
N PRO A 125 -5.37 13.84 16.48
CA PRO A 125 -4.30 14.81 16.61
C PRO A 125 -4.03 15.14 18.07
N ILE A 126 -2.76 15.44 18.38
CA ILE A 126 -2.38 16.03 19.67
C ILE A 126 -2.34 17.54 19.48
N ALA A 127 -3.06 18.26 20.32
CA ALA A 127 -3.31 19.70 20.19
C ALA A 127 -3.98 20.04 18.82
N ASP A 128 -3.57 21.13 18.19
CA ASP A 128 -4.13 21.62 16.92
C ASP A 128 -3.39 21.05 15.68
N ALA A 129 -2.81 19.85 15.79
CA ALA A 129 -2.13 19.21 14.65
C ALA A 129 -3.14 18.78 13.58
N ASP A 130 -2.73 18.92 12.31
CA ASP A 130 -3.55 18.50 11.19
C ASP A 130 -3.55 16.98 11.04
N LYS A 131 -4.64 16.46 10.45
CA LYS A 131 -4.70 15.09 9.95
C LYS A 131 -4.37 15.08 8.46
N TYR A 132 -3.84 13.97 8.03
CA TYR A 132 -3.45 13.68 6.66
C TYR A 132 -4.14 12.43 6.16
N THR A 133 -4.28 12.29 4.86
CA THR A 133 -4.87 11.10 4.24
C THR A 133 -3.81 10.00 4.08
N PHE A 134 -4.17 8.76 4.39
CA PHE A 134 -3.30 7.61 4.13
C PHE A 134 -3.16 7.39 2.63
N ALA A 135 -1.93 7.40 2.13
CA ALA A 135 -1.64 7.26 0.71
C ALA A 135 -1.89 5.85 0.15
N GLY A 136 -2.27 4.88 0.98
CA GLY A 136 -2.36 3.49 0.57
C GLY A 136 -0.99 2.83 0.35
N ILE A 137 0.09 3.43 0.84
CA ILE A 137 1.47 2.95 0.73
C ILE A 137 2.09 2.90 2.12
N SER A 138 2.70 1.78 2.47
CA SER A 138 3.32 1.60 3.78
C SER A 138 4.38 0.50 3.76
N VAL A 139 5.32 0.55 4.72
CA VAL A 139 6.13 -0.60 5.08
C VAL A 139 5.47 -1.28 6.28
N VAL A 140 5.22 -2.57 6.19
CA VAL A 140 4.46 -3.33 7.18
C VAL A 140 5.26 -4.51 7.68
N SER A 141 5.27 -4.72 8.99
CA SER A 141 5.76 -5.96 9.61
C SER A 141 4.67 -7.04 9.54
N ALA A 142 5.03 -8.26 9.19
CA ALA A 142 4.13 -9.41 9.24
C ALA A 142 3.46 -9.57 10.61
N ARG A 143 4.13 -9.16 11.70
CA ARG A 143 3.58 -9.15 13.07
C ARG A 143 2.32 -8.30 13.25
N LEU A 144 2.03 -7.35 12.34
CA LEU A 144 0.82 -6.53 12.44
C LEU A 144 -0.46 -7.37 12.34
N VAL A 145 -0.41 -8.49 11.65
CA VAL A 145 -1.55 -9.40 11.44
C VAL A 145 -1.53 -10.61 12.36
N ASP A 146 -0.61 -10.66 13.34
CA ASP A 146 -0.57 -11.74 14.32
C ASP A 146 -1.89 -11.88 15.09
N GLY A 147 -2.35 -13.11 15.24
CA GLY A 147 -3.57 -13.42 15.97
C GLY A 147 -4.85 -13.32 15.14
N LEU A 148 -4.78 -13.01 13.86
CA LEU A 148 -5.94 -13.13 12.96
C LEU A 148 -6.32 -14.59 12.76
N VAL A 149 -7.57 -14.80 12.35
CA VAL A 149 -8.13 -16.14 12.09
C VAL A 149 -8.17 -16.37 10.59
N SER A 150 -7.64 -17.52 10.14
CA SER A 150 -7.62 -17.89 8.73
C SER A 150 -9.03 -17.91 8.13
N GLY A 151 -9.19 -17.35 6.92
CA GLY A 151 -10.46 -17.33 6.20
C GLY A 151 -11.49 -16.32 6.72
N GLN A 152 -11.13 -15.45 7.67
CA GLN A 152 -12.01 -14.40 8.15
C GLN A 152 -11.59 -13.03 7.60
N PRO A 153 -12.55 -12.23 7.10
CA PRO A 153 -12.28 -10.86 6.69
C PRO A 153 -11.73 -10.02 7.85
N ALA A 154 -10.66 -9.29 7.59
CA ALA A 154 -10.05 -8.40 8.56
C ALA A 154 -9.57 -7.10 7.89
N PRO A 155 -10.18 -5.94 8.21
CA PRO A 155 -9.72 -4.65 7.72
C PRO A 155 -8.40 -4.23 8.39
N LEU A 156 -7.55 -3.55 7.63
CA LEU A 156 -6.24 -3.09 8.11
C LEU A 156 -6.35 -1.95 9.13
N ALA A 157 -7.28 -1.02 8.92
CA ALA A 157 -7.38 0.20 9.72
C ALA A 157 -7.54 -0.03 11.24
N PRO A 158 -8.36 -0.98 11.73
CA PRO A 158 -8.44 -1.27 13.16
C PRO A 158 -7.11 -1.75 13.77
N LEU A 159 -6.32 -2.53 13.03
CA LEU A 159 -5.03 -3.03 13.50
C LEU A 159 -4.01 -1.89 13.60
N LEU A 160 -3.97 -1.00 12.59
CA LEU A 160 -3.14 0.20 12.62
C LEU A 160 -3.51 1.08 13.83
N LYS A 161 -4.80 1.33 14.06
CA LYS A 161 -5.25 2.14 15.19
C LYS A 161 -4.86 1.54 16.55
N GLN A 162 -4.98 0.22 16.70
CA GLN A 162 -4.53 -0.47 17.92
C GLN A 162 -3.01 -0.35 18.13
N ALA A 163 -2.23 -0.47 17.05
CA ALA A 163 -0.79 -0.32 17.11
C ALA A 163 -0.36 1.14 17.36
N MET A 164 -1.10 2.12 16.84
CA MET A 164 -0.89 3.56 17.13
C MET A 164 -1.02 3.86 18.63
N LEU A 165 -1.99 3.25 19.33
CA LEU A 165 -2.13 3.40 20.79
C LEU A 165 -0.91 2.90 21.57
N LYS A 166 -0.08 2.07 20.96
CA LYS A 166 1.16 1.52 21.54
C LYS A 166 2.41 2.20 20.99
N PHE A 167 2.27 3.28 20.21
CA PHE A 167 3.36 4.00 19.55
C PHE A 167 4.20 3.13 18.59
N GLN A 168 3.57 2.15 17.95
CA GLN A 168 4.23 1.18 17.08
C GLN A 168 4.11 1.54 15.58
N ILE A 169 3.48 2.66 15.26
CA ILE A 169 3.30 3.15 13.88
C ILE A 169 4.00 4.48 13.72
N THR A 170 4.89 4.57 12.75
CA THR A 170 5.48 5.82 12.29
C THR A 170 4.81 6.28 11.00
N ALA A 171 4.95 7.58 10.67
CA ALA A 171 4.46 8.09 9.41
C ALA A 171 5.26 9.31 8.96
N GLU A 172 5.20 9.58 7.65
CA GLU A 172 5.68 10.80 7.02
C GLU A 172 4.70 11.30 5.97
N VAL A 173 4.76 12.60 5.66
CA VAL A 173 3.94 13.20 4.59
C VAL A 173 4.78 13.31 3.34
N ILE A 174 4.32 12.68 2.26
CA ILE A 174 4.91 12.80 0.93
C ILE A 174 4.23 13.91 0.13
N LYS A 175 4.94 14.49 -0.84
CA LYS A 175 4.45 15.58 -1.68
C LYS A 175 4.41 15.21 -3.17
N ASP A 176 4.58 13.94 -3.46
CA ASP A 176 4.50 13.38 -4.79
C ASP A 176 3.06 13.45 -5.33
N ASN A 177 2.90 13.41 -6.65
CA ASN A 177 1.57 13.32 -7.23
C ASN A 177 0.91 12.01 -6.78
N TRP A 178 -0.32 12.12 -6.38
CA TRP A 178 -1.10 10.99 -5.89
C TRP A 178 -2.58 11.17 -6.23
N ILE A 179 -3.21 10.10 -6.70
CA ILE A 179 -4.63 10.04 -7.02
C ILE A 179 -5.16 8.67 -6.61
N ASP A 180 -6.24 8.64 -5.83
CA ASP A 180 -7.06 7.46 -5.63
C ASP A 180 -7.96 7.24 -6.86
N VAL A 181 -7.73 6.17 -7.61
CA VAL A 181 -8.40 5.88 -8.90
C VAL A 181 -9.71 5.10 -8.69
N GLY A 182 -10.44 5.41 -7.64
CA GLY A 182 -11.71 4.75 -7.31
C GLY A 182 -12.90 5.13 -8.21
N THR A 183 -12.77 6.12 -9.09
CA THR A 183 -13.81 6.53 -10.06
C THR A 183 -13.25 6.71 -11.47
N ARG A 184 -14.15 6.69 -12.48
CA ARG A 184 -13.75 6.92 -13.87
C ARG A 184 -13.22 8.34 -14.10
N GLU A 185 -13.77 9.32 -13.40
CA GLU A 185 -13.33 10.72 -13.46
C GLU A 185 -11.88 10.84 -13.00
N ARG A 186 -11.54 10.18 -11.88
CA ARG A 186 -10.16 10.16 -11.34
C ARG A 186 -9.21 9.36 -12.23
N GLN A 187 -9.70 8.30 -12.87
CA GLN A 187 -8.91 7.60 -13.89
C GLN A 187 -8.56 8.54 -15.05
N THR A 188 -9.55 9.30 -15.56
CA THR A 188 -9.32 10.28 -16.64
C THR A 188 -8.29 11.34 -16.22
N GLN A 189 -8.32 11.81 -14.97
CA GLN A 189 -7.32 12.75 -14.44
C GLN A 189 -5.90 12.18 -14.52
N VAL A 190 -5.73 10.90 -14.19
CA VAL A 190 -4.43 10.20 -14.30
C VAL A 190 -4.00 10.11 -15.77
N ASP A 191 -4.90 9.74 -16.68
CA ASP A 191 -4.62 9.62 -18.10
C ASP A 191 -4.17 10.97 -18.68
N GLU A 192 -4.89 12.06 -18.38
CA GLU A 192 -4.55 13.43 -18.77
C GLU A 192 -3.20 13.89 -18.19
N PHE A 193 -2.92 13.52 -16.93
CA PHE A 193 -1.64 13.83 -16.30
C PHE A 193 -0.48 13.15 -17.03
N ILE A 194 -0.62 11.85 -17.33
CA ILE A 194 0.38 11.05 -18.04
C ILE A 194 0.59 11.60 -19.49
N GLU A 195 -0.49 11.95 -20.20
CA GLU A 195 -0.40 12.53 -21.53
C GLU A 195 0.35 13.87 -21.53
N THR A 196 0.16 14.68 -20.49
CA THR A 196 0.76 16.02 -20.39
C THR A 196 2.25 15.98 -20.01
N HIS A 197 2.64 15.04 -19.12
CA HIS A 197 3.98 14.99 -18.53
C HIS A 197 4.87 13.86 -19.10
N GLY A 198 4.28 12.96 -19.91
CA GLY A 198 4.97 11.78 -20.45
C GLY A 198 5.14 10.67 -19.41
N VAL A 199 5.30 9.42 -19.86
CA VAL A 199 5.48 8.25 -19.00
C VAL A 199 6.91 8.19 -18.44
N ASP A 200 7.89 8.71 -19.18
CA ASP A 200 9.32 8.60 -18.85
C ASP A 200 9.76 9.58 -17.74
N ASP A 201 9.00 10.65 -17.50
CA ASP A 201 9.27 11.61 -16.41
C ASP A 201 8.68 11.18 -15.05
N LEU A 202 7.91 10.11 -15.00
CA LEU A 202 7.04 9.75 -13.87
C LEU A 202 7.54 8.59 -12.99
N GLY A 203 8.71 8.07 -13.25
CA GLY A 203 9.26 6.98 -12.44
C GLY A 203 10.70 6.67 -12.80
N GLY A 204 11.63 7.41 -12.21
CA GLY A 204 13.04 7.02 -12.26
C GLY A 204 13.99 8.15 -12.68
N ARG A 205 14.44 8.94 -11.77
CA ARG A 205 15.79 9.52 -11.82
C ARG A 205 16.64 8.86 -10.78
#